data_6e20ecd1a2f3f15c4bc2589476c2d8f8
#
_entry.id   6e20ecd1a2f3f15c4bc2589476c2d8f8
#
_cell.length_a   1.000
_cell.length_b   1.000
_cell.length_c   1.000
_cell.angle_alpha   90.00
_cell.angle_beta   90.00
_cell.angle_gamma   90.00
#
_symmetry.space_group_name_H-M   'P 1'
#
loop_
_entity.id
_entity.type
_entity.pdbx_description
1 polymer ?
#
loop_
_entity_poly.entity_id
_entity_poly.type
_entity_poly.pdbx_seq_one_letter_code
_entity_poly.pdbx_strand_id
1 'polypeptide(L)'
;QRSGGLSSSTVGEVLGEKINIQNFQIKVEEGIENFKIQNPTSSLDQQTRVQIRNQIWDQYIKELILNNEFANLGIDVTDDEFFELLQGSNVHPEISKVPAFQDPNNGQFDRSRIVGYLKNIDTDPTGEAKLRWISFQKYLLNQIKESKYNDLLQNSMYVTNREAIERH
;
A
#
# COMPACT_ATOMS: atom_id res chain seq x y z
N GLN A 1 -23.60 -31.53 7.99
CA GLN A 1 -22.86 -30.85 9.06
C GLN A 1 -21.35 -30.97 8.77
N ARG A 2 -20.75 -29.94 8.21
CA ARG A 2 -19.30 -29.77 8.22
C ARG A 2 -19.01 -28.55 9.07
N SER A 3 -18.74 -28.75 10.35
CA SER A 3 -18.08 -27.79 11.21
C SER A 3 -16.61 -27.73 10.76
N GLY A 4 -16.26 -26.78 9.88
CA GLY A 4 -14.90 -26.45 9.61
C GLY A 4 -14.30 -25.78 10.84
N GLY A 5 -13.68 -26.56 11.73
CA GLY A 5 -12.92 -26.04 12.84
C GLY A 5 -11.80 -25.14 12.26
N LEU A 6 -11.79 -23.87 12.64
CA LEU A 6 -10.64 -22.98 12.38
C LEU A 6 -9.41 -23.68 12.98
N SER A 7 -8.39 -23.92 12.18
CA SER A 7 -7.12 -24.40 12.70
C SER A 7 -6.59 -23.37 13.71
N SER A 8 -5.86 -23.80 14.73
CA SER A 8 -5.32 -22.92 15.80
C SER A 8 -4.43 -21.77 15.29
N SER A 9 -4.16 -21.72 14.00
CA SER A 9 -3.37 -20.69 13.32
C SER A 9 -4.20 -19.66 12.54
N THR A 10 -5.56 -19.75 12.55
CA THR A 10 -6.45 -18.86 11.78
C THR A 10 -7.24 -17.97 12.72
N VAL A 11 -7.20 -16.65 12.53
CA VAL A 11 -7.96 -15.66 13.31
C VAL A 11 -9.26 -15.20 12.62
N GLY A 12 -9.41 -15.50 11.33
CA GLY A 12 -10.61 -15.14 10.55
C GLY A 12 -10.53 -15.66 9.13
N GLU A 13 -11.59 -15.43 8.37
CA GLU A 13 -11.67 -15.75 6.94
C GLU A 13 -12.39 -14.62 6.21
N VAL A 14 -11.83 -14.16 5.10
CA VAL A 14 -12.37 -13.09 4.25
C VAL A 14 -12.37 -13.57 2.81
N LEU A 15 -13.53 -13.56 2.15
CA LEU A 15 -13.69 -14.01 0.75
C LEU A 15 -13.13 -15.42 0.49
N GLY A 16 -13.19 -16.32 1.50
CA GLY A 16 -12.63 -17.67 1.41
C GLY A 16 -11.14 -17.77 1.74
N GLU A 17 -10.45 -16.64 1.91
CA GLU A 17 -9.04 -16.59 2.31
C GLU A 17 -8.89 -16.59 3.83
N LYS A 18 -8.08 -17.52 4.35
CA LYS A 18 -7.84 -17.66 5.79
C LYS A 18 -6.78 -16.69 6.26
N ILE A 19 -7.11 -15.91 7.27
CA ILE A 19 -6.17 -14.97 7.90
C ILE A 19 -5.32 -15.72 8.92
N ASN A 20 -4.01 -15.80 8.63
CA ASN A 20 -3.05 -16.42 9.53
C ASN A 20 -2.74 -15.50 10.72
N ILE A 21 -2.82 -16.06 11.95
CA ILE A 21 -2.57 -15.30 13.19
C ILE A 21 -1.15 -14.73 13.24
N GLN A 22 -0.16 -15.49 12.77
CA GLN A 22 1.24 -15.05 12.81
C GLN A 22 1.47 -13.86 11.88
N ASN A 23 0.92 -13.90 10.66
CA ASN A 23 1.01 -12.79 9.72
C ASN A 23 0.32 -11.54 10.27
N PHE A 24 -0.83 -11.70 10.92
CA PHE A 24 -1.51 -10.60 11.58
C PHE A 24 -0.70 -10.04 12.75
N GLN A 25 -0.09 -10.88 13.59
CA GLN A 25 0.75 -10.45 14.69
C GLN A 25 1.97 -9.64 14.22
N ILE A 26 2.63 -10.08 13.14
CA ILE A 26 3.75 -9.33 12.55
C ILE A 26 3.30 -7.92 12.15
N LYS A 27 2.16 -7.80 11.44
CA LYS A 27 1.62 -6.47 11.06
C LYS A 27 1.29 -5.61 12.29
N VAL A 28 0.78 -6.19 13.37
CA VAL A 28 0.49 -5.46 14.62
C VAL A 28 1.78 -4.97 15.28
N GLU A 29 2.83 -5.78 15.32
CA GLU A 29 4.14 -5.39 15.86
C GLU A 29 4.77 -4.27 15.04
N GLU A 30 4.73 -4.35 13.71
CA GLU A 30 5.16 -3.27 12.82
C GLU A 30 4.37 -1.97 13.08
N GLY A 31 3.04 -2.07 13.25
CA GLY A 31 2.19 -0.93 13.58
C GLY A 31 2.54 -0.29 14.93
N ILE A 32 2.87 -1.09 15.94
CA ILE A 32 3.31 -0.63 17.25
C ILE A 32 4.67 0.09 17.16
N GLU A 33 5.63 -0.48 16.42
CA GLU A 33 6.93 0.16 16.22
C GLU A 33 6.81 1.49 15.46
N ASN A 34 6.00 1.54 14.39
CA ASN A 34 5.72 2.77 13.67
C ASN A 34 5.07 3.84 14.58
N PHE A 35 4.13 3.43 15.44
CA PHE A 35 3.53 4.34 16.42
C PHE A 35 4.58 4.93 17.37
N LYS A 36 5.50 4.13 17.90
CA LYS A 36 6.58 4.61 18.78
C LYS A 36 7.52 5.59 18.07
N ILE A 37 7.86 5.31 16.81
CA ILE A 37 8.73 6.19 16.00
C ILE A 37 8.06 7.55 15.78
N GLN A 38 6.76 7.56 15.49
CA GLN A 38 6.00 8.79 15.22
C GLN A 38 5.63 9.55 16.51
N ASN A 39 5.53 8.84 17.63
CA ASN A 39 5.10 9.37 18.92
C ASN A 39 6.05 9.01 20.05
N PRO A 40 7.33 9.45 20.01
CA PRO A 40 8.38 9.00 20.93
C PRO A 40 8.10 9.33 22.40
N THR A 41 7.24 10.33 22.67
CA THR A 41 6.87 10.74 24.03
C THR A 41 5.53 10.18 24.52
N SER A 42 4.79 9.47 23.64
CA SER A 42 3.48 8.94 23.98
C SER A 42 3.58 7.61 24.72
N SER A 43 2.73 7.43 25.72
CA SER A 43 2.62 6.15 26.43
C SER A 43 1.95 5.09 25.55
N LEU A 44 2.57 3.93 25.49
CA LEU A 44 2.00 2.75 24.83
C LEU A 44 1.21 1.92 25.85
N ASP A 45 0.11 2.48 26.35
CA ASP A 45 -0.78 1.81 27.30
C ASP A 45 -1.63 0.71 26.63
N GLN A 46 -2.39 -0.01 27.45
CA GLN A 46 -3.22 -1.12 26.96
C GLN A 46 -4.30 -0.65 25.96
N GLN A 47 -4.86 0.53 26.17
CA GLN A 47 -5.89 1.09 25.29
C GLN A 47 -5.32 1.44 23.92
N THR A 48 -4.16 2.10 23.89
CA THR A 48 -3.43 2.41 22.65
C THR A 48 -3.06 1.15 21.87
N ARG A 49 -2.60 0.09 22.55
CA ARG A 49 -2.31 -1.20 21.89
C ARG A 49 -3.54 -1.82 21.25
N VAL A 50 -4.70 -1.75 21.91
CA VAL A 50 -5.97 -2.25 21.37
C VAL A 50 -6.40 -1.42 20.16
N GLN A 51 -6.27 -0.10 20.21
CA GLN A 51 -6.59 0.78 19.08
C GLN A 51 -5.72 0.48 17.86
N ILE A 52 -4.40 0.38 18.05
CA ILE A 52 -3.46 0.02 16.96
C ILE A 52 -3.85 -1.32 16.37
N ARG A 53 -4.08 -2.35 17.18
CA ARG A 53 -4.47 -3.68 16.70
C ARG A 53 -5.76 -3.66 15.89
N ASN A 54 -6.77 -2.93 16.33
CA ASN A 54 -8.04 -2.81 15.62
C ASN A 54 -7.85 -2.07 14.29
N GLN A 55 -7.10 -0.98 14.28
CA GLN A 55 -6.77 -0.25 13.06
C GLN A 55 -6.02 -1.12 12.05
N ILE A 56 -5.02 -1.89 12.51
CA ILE A 56 -4.28 -2.82 11.66
C ILE A 56 -5.19 -3.95 11.15
N TRP A 57 -6.14 -4.41 11.96
CA TRP A 57 -7.12 -5.39 11.53
C TRP A 57 -8.00 -4.86 10.39
N ASP A 58 -8.60 -3.69 10.57
CA ASP A 58 -9.46 -3.07 9.56
C ASP A 58 -8.70 -2.80 8.26
N GLN A 59 -7.46 -2.31 8.37
CA GLN A 59 -6.59 -2.10 7.22
C GLN A 59 -6.25 -3.39 6.50
N TYR A 60 -5.95 -4.47 7.24
CA TYR A 60 -5.63 -5.77 6.66
C TYR A 60 -6.82 -6.39 5.93
N ILE A 61 -8.03 -6.31 6.53
CA ILE A 61 -9.27 -6.75 5.88
C ILE A 61 -9.52 -5.96 4.59
N LYS A 62 -9.40 -4.62 4.64
CA LYS A 62 -9.52 -3.76 3.46
C LYS A 62 -8.52 -4.15 2.37
N GLU A 63 -7.26 -4.39 2.72
CA GLU A 63 -6.20 -4.82 1.79
C GLU A 63 -6.57 -6.13 1.09
N LEU A 64 -7.07 -7.13 1.84
CA LEU A 64 -7.49 -8.42 1.28
C LEU A 64 -8.67 -8.27 0.31
N ILE A 65 -9.69 -7.51 0.69
CA ILE A 65 -10.85 -7.24 -0.16
C ILE A 65 -10.43 -6.54 -1.45
N LEU A 66 -9.65 -5.46 -1.35
CA LEU A 66 -9.21 -4.71 -2.52
C LEU A 66 -8.31 -5.53 -3.44
N ASN A 67 -7.38 -6.32 -2.89
CA ASN A 67 -6.53 -7.19 -3.70
C ASN A 67 -7.34 -8.24 -4.47
N ASN A 68 -8.40 -8.79 -3.87
CA ASN A 68 -9.32 -9.68 -4.55
C ASN A 68 -10.07 -8.97 -5.68
N GLU A 69 -10.58 -7.76 -5.43
CA GLU A 69 -11.25 -6.94 -6.44
C GLU A 69 -10.30 -6.57 -7.59
N PHE A 70 -9.05 -6.18 -7.28
CA PHE A 70 -8.04 -5.90 -8.31
C PHE A 70 -7.78 -7.11 -9.20
N ALA A 71 -7.65 -8.30 -8.60
CA ALA A 71 -7.46 -9.53 -9.36
C ALA A 71 -8.67 -9.86 -10.25
N ASN A 72 -9.90 -9.71 -9.73
CA ASN A 72 -11.14 -9.98 -10.46
C ASN A 72 -11.34 -9.02 -11.64
N LEU A 73 -10.93 -7.76 -11.49
CA LEU A 73 -11.06 -6.71 -12.50
C LEU A 73 -9.85 -6.62 -13.44
N GLY A 74 -8.80 -7.42 -13.22
CA GLY A 74 -7.55 -7.36 -13.99
C GLY A 74 -6.77 -6.06 -13.76
N ILE A 75 -6.96 -5.40 -12.61
CA ILE A 75 -6.22 -4.19 -12.25
C ILE A 75 -4.84 -4.58 -11.76
N ASP A 76 -3.83 -4.28 -12.56
CA ASP A 76 -2.43 -4.48 -12.21
C ASP A 76 -1.58 -3.29 -12.68
N VAL A 77 -0.31 -3.28 -12.27
CA VAL A 77 0.69 -2.28 -12.67
C VAL A 77 1.82 -3.03 -13.34
N THR A 78 2.00 -2.80 -14.64
CA THR A 78 3.10 -3.43 -15.37
C THR A 78 4.46 -2.80 -15.02
N ASP A 79 5.53 -3.53 -15.28
CA ASP A 79 6.89 -3.03 -15.03
C ASP A 79 7.18 -1.74 -15.81
N ASP A 80 6.72 -1.67 -17.08
CA ASP A 80 6.88 -0.48 -17.91
C ASP A 80 6.10 0.72 -17.36
N GLU A 81 4.85 0.49 -16.92
CA GLU A 81 4.05 1.53 -16.27
C GLU A 81 4.69 2.01 -14.96
N PHE A 82 5.14 1.07 -14.14
CA PHE A 82 5.83 1.42 -12.90
C PHE A 82 7.10 2.21 -13.17
N PHE A 83 7.88 1.82 -14.18
CA PHE A 83 9.08 2.54 -14.59
C PHE A 83 8.76 3.97 -15.02
N GLU A 84 7.71 4.19 -15.84
CA GLU A 84 7.29 5.54 -16.25
C GLU A 84 6.85 6.40 -15.05
N LEU A 85 6.10 5.82 -14.12
CA LEU A 85 5.68 6.51 -12.90
C LEU A 85 6.84 6.79 -11.93
N LEU A 86 7.90 5.97 -11.98
CA LEU A 86 9.07 6.10 -11.12
C LEU A 86 10.06 7.17 -11.61
N GLN A 87 10.33 7.19 -12.91
CA GLN A 87 11.39 8.01 -13.47
C GLN A 87 11.16 8.48 -14.93
N GLY A 88 9.95 8.31 -15.45
CA GLY A 88 9.56 8.72 -16.78
C GLY A 88 9.20 10.20 -16.87
N SER A 89 8.37 10.53 -17.86
CA SER A 89 7.89 11.89 -18.10
C SER A 89 6.74 12.29 -17.15
N ASN A 90 6.02 11.32 -16.59
CA ASN A 90 4.89 11.54 -15.70
C ASN A 90 5.12 10.86 -14.34
N VAL A 91 6.07 11.42 -13.59
CA VAL A 91 6.46 10.87 -12.29
C VAL A 91 5.31 10.95 -11.29
N HIS A 92 5.07 9.85 -10.57
CA HIS A 92 4.02 9.79 -9.55
C HIS A 92 4.25 10.83 -8.44
N PRO A 93 3.20 11.55 -7.98
CA PRO A 93 3.34 12.60 -6.96
C PRO A 93 4.03 12.15 -5.68
N GLU A 94 3.79 10.92 -5.22
CA GLU A 94 4.44 10.39 -4.01
C GLU A 94 5.96 10.20 -4.18
N ILE A 95 6.43 9.98 -5.40
CA ILE A 95 7.87 9.90 -5.71
C ILE A 95 8.48 11.30 -5.75
N SER A 96 7.81 12.23 -6.43
CA SER A 96 8.31 13.60 -6.56
C SER A 96 8.36 14.37 -5.23
N LYS A 97 7.56 13.95 -4.23
CA LYS A 97 7.58 14.51 -2.87
C LYS A 97 8.70 13.98 -1.98
N VAL A 98 9.38 12.88 -2.35
CA VAL A 98 10.47 12.32 -1.54
C VAL A 98 11.67 13.26 -1.56
N PRO A 99 12.09 13.85 -0.41
CA PRO A 99 13.15 14.85 -0.38
C PRO A 99 14.49 14.34 -0.93
N ALA A 100 14.79 13.04 -0.77
CA ALA A 100 15.99 12.42 -1.31
C ALA A 100 16.05 12.43 -2.84
N PHE A 101 14.91 12.54 -3.53
CA PHE A 101 14.77 12.54 -4.98
C PHE A 101 14.58 13.96 -5.55
N GLN A 102 14.69 14.99 -4.70
CA GLN A 102 14.56 16.39 -5.10
C GLN A 102 15.94 17.06 -5.20
N ASP A 103 16.05 18.01 -6.12
CA ASP A 103 17.21 18.92 -6.18
C ASP A 103 17.21 19.83 -4.94
N PRO A 104 18.29 19.84 -4.15
CA PRO A 104 18.37 20.62 -2.92
C PRO A 104 18.32 22.14 -3.13
N ASN A 105 18.54 22.63 -4.36
CA ASN A 105 18.54 24.04 -4.67
C ASN A 105 17.16 24.60 -4.99
N ASN A 106 16.27 23.79 -5.61
CA ASN A 106 14.97 24.25 -6.08
C ASN A 106 13.78 23.40 -5.60
N GLY A 107 14.04 22.26 -4.93
CA GLY A 107 13.01 21.36 -4.43
C GLY A 107 12.24 20.58 -5.52
N GLN A 108 12.68 20.65 -6.77
CA GLN A 108 12.04 19.93 -7.85
C GLN A 108 12.57 18.48 -7.94
N PHE A 109 11.73 17.59 -8.45
CA PHE A 109 12.13 16.21 -8.70
C PHE A 109 13.34 16.14 -9.65
N ASP A 110 14.34 15.36 -9.26
CA ASP A 110 15.55 15.12 -10.05
C ASP A 110 15.68 13.61 -10.33
N ARG A 111 15.42 13.24 -11.60
CA ARG A 111 15.53 11.88 -12.08
C ARG A 111 16.88 11.22 -11.81
N SER A 112 17.96 12.00 -11.87
CA SER A 112 19.32 11.46 -11.66
C SER A 112 19.50 10.93 -10.25
N ARG A 113 18.82 11.53 -9.26
CA ARG A 113 18.90 11.15 -7.86
C ARG A 113 18.24 9.82 -7.59
N ILE A 114 17.02 9.59 -8.11
CA ILE A 114 16.36 8.29 -7.94
C ILE A 114 17.11 7.18 -8.69
N VAL A 115 17.61 7.45 -9.90
CA VAL A 115 18.44 6.50 -10.65
C VAL A 115 19.72 6.16 -9.87
N GLY A 116 20.38 7.18 -9.30
CA GLY A 116 21.56 6.99 -8.44
C GLY A 116 21.23 6.19 -7.18
N TYR A 117 20.11 6.50 -6.52
CA TYR A 117 19.65 5.75 -5.35
C TYR A 117 19.44 4.27 -5.67
N LEU A 118 18.71 3.95 -6.75
CA LEU A 118 18.42 2.58 -7.15
C LEU A 118 19.67 1.79 -7.55
N LYS A 119 20.65 2.44 -8.19
CA LYS A 119 21.94 1.79 -8.51
C LYS A 119 22.76 1.42 -7.27
N ASN A 120 22.61 2.22 -6.21
CA ASN A 120 23.42 2.06 -5.00
C ASN A 120 22.71 1.31 -3.87
N ILE A 121 21.43 0.97 -4.06
CA ILE A 121 20.60 0.36 -3.00
C ILE A 121 21.14 -0.99 -2.52
N ASP A 122 21.74 -1.76 -3.42
CA ASP A 122 22.31 -3.08 -3.10
C ASP A 122 23.71 -2.97 -2.47
N THR A 123 24.32 -1.77 -2.47
CA THR A 123 25.63 -1.52 -1.87
C THR A 123 25.55 -1.12 -0.40
N ASP A 124 24.35 -0.93 0.14
CA ASP A 124 24.14 -0.66 1.57
C ASP A 124 24.48 -1.90 2.40
N PRO A 125 25.55 -1.86 3.23
CA PRO A 125 25.98 -3.01 4.01
C PRO A 125 24.97 -3.47 5.05
N THR A 126 24.07 -2.58 5.48
CA THR A 126 23.00 -2.88 6.44
C THR A 126 21.79 -3.52 5.81
N GLY A 127 21.60 -3.35 4.51
CA GLY A 127 20.40 -3.76 3.76
C GLY A 127 19.14 -2.93 4.08
N GLU A 128 19.24 -1.95 4.97
CA GLU A 128 18.09 -1.13 5.38
C GLU A 128 17.53 -0.29 4.24
N ALA A 129 18.39 0.25 3.38
CA ALA A 129 17.95 1.03 2.22
C ALA A 129 17.07 0.17 1.29
N LYS A 130 17.47 -1.09 1.07
CA LYS A 130 16.69 -2.05 0.27
C LYS A 130 15.34 -2.40 0.90
N LEU A 131 15.30 -2.64 2.21
CA LEU A 131 14.05 -2.92 2.94
C LEU A 131 13.09 -1.72 2.88
N ARG A 132 13.60 -0.50 3.10
CA ARG A 132 12.81 0.74 2.96
C ARG A 132 12.27 0.91 1.55
N TRP A 133 13.09 0.64 0.53
CA TRP A 133 12.66 0.69 -0.86
C TRP A 133 11.56 -0.32 -1.18
N ILE A 134 11.71 -1.58 -0.79
CA ILE A 134 10.69 -2.62 -1.00
C ILE A 134 9.35 -2.23 -0.36
N SER A 135 9.39 -1.71 0.86
CA SER A 135 8.19 -1.23 1.57
C SER A 135 7.54 -0.05 0.86
N PHE A 136 8.34 0.92 0.41
CA PHE A 136 7.86 2.07 -0.36
C PHE A 136 7.28 1.66 -1.72
N GLN A 137 7.95 0.76 -2.43
CA GLN A 137 7.47 0.21 -3.70
C GLN A 137 6.12 -0.49 -3.54
N LYS A 138 5.97 -1.33 -2.51
CA LYS A 138 4.70 -2.00 -2.20
C LYS A 138 3.58 -0.99 -1.91
N TYR A 139 3.87 0.02 -1.10
CA TYR A 139 2.93 1.11 -0.82
C TYR A 139 2.50 1.82 -2.12
N LEU A 140 3.46 2.20 -2.97
CA LEU A 140 3.21 2.92 -4.21
C LEU A 140 2.37 2.09 -5.20
N LEU A 141 2.69 0.80 -5.37
CA LEU A 141 1.91 -0.11 -6.22
C LEU A 141 0.45 -0.20 -5.75
N ASN A 142 0.21 -0.28 -4.45
CA ASN A 142 -1.13 -0.30 -3.89
C ASN A 142 -1.87 1.02 -4.17
N GLN A 143 -1.22 2.18 -4.01
CA GLN A 143 -1.81 3.49 -4.33
C GLN A 143 -2.19 3.61 -5.81
N ILE A 144 -1.34 3.13 -6.71
CA ILE A 144 -1.63 3.13 -8.15
C ILE A 144 -2.83 2.23 -8.46
N LYS A 145 -2.89 1.02 -7.89
CA LYS A 145 -4.03 0.10 -8.07
C LYS A 145 -5.33 0.69 -7.51
N GLU A 146 -5.29 1.29 -6.32
CA GLU A 146 -6.45 1.99 -5.73
C GLU A 146 -6.91 3.16 -6.60
N SER A 147 -5.99 3.94 -7.19
CA SER A 147 -6.33 5.02 -8.13
C SER A 147 -7.04 4.48 -9.37
N LYS A 148 -6.47 3.45 -10.01
CA LYS A 148 -7.09 2.79 -11.19
C LYS A 148 -8.49 2.25 -10.87
N TYR A 149 -8.68 1.66 -9.70
CA TYR A 149 -9.97 1.17 -9.25
C TYR A 149 -10.99 2.30 -9.07
N ASN A 150 -10.59 3.38 -8.43
CA ASN A 150 -11.44 4.55 -8.24
C ASN A 150 -11.83 5.21 -9.57
N ASP A 151 -10.88 5.33 -10.51
CA ASP A 151 -11.13 5.85 -11.86
C ASP A 151 -12.12 4.97 -12.63
N LEU A 152 -12.00 3.64 -12.51
CA LEU A 152 -12.94 2.70 -13.09
C LEU A 152 -14.35 2.88 -12.52
N LEU A 153 -14.49 3.01 -11.20
CA LEU A 153 -15.76 3.24 -10.53
C LEU A 153 -16.40 4.57 -10.97
N GLN A 154 -15.64 5.66 -10.98
CA GLN A 154 -16.13 6.97 -11.39
C GLN A 154 -16.62 6.95 -12.84
N ASN A 155 -15.86 6.35 -13.74
CA ASN A 155 -16.24 6.24 -15.15
C ASN A 155 -17.50 5.39 -15.35
N SER A 156 -17.65 4.30 -14.60
CA SER A 156 -18.85 3.45 -14.65
C SER A 156 -20.11 4.19 -14.19
N MET A 157 -19.99 4.99 -13.14
CA MET A 157 -21.11 5.82 -12.63
C MET A 157 -21.51 6.91 -13.62
N TYR A 158 -20.53 7.52 -14.32
CA TYR A 158 -20.80 8.56 -15.30
C TYR A 158 -21.59 8.01 -16.51
N VAL A 159 -21.22 6.84 -17.03
CA VAL A 159 -21.91 6.16 -18.14
C VAL A 159 -23.36 5.85 -17.74
N THR A 160 -23.58 5.29 -16.56
CA THR A 160 -24.92 4.94 -16.07
C THR A 160 -25.83 6.16 -15.95
N ASN A 161 -25.31 7.28 -15.44
CA ASN A 161 -26.08 8.53 -15.36
C ASN A 161 -26.45 9.09 -16.73
N ARG A 162 -25.54 9.01 -17.70
CA ARG A 162 -25.80 9.48 -19.08
C ARG A 162 -26.87 8.64 -19.77
N GLU A 163 -26.81 7.31 -19.64
CA GLU A 163 -27.84 6.41 -20.17
C GLU A 163 -29.23 6.64 -19.55
N ALA A 164 -29.28 6.99 -18.26
CA ALA A 164 -30.50 7.32 -17.56
C ALA A 164 -31.14 8.62 -18.10
N ILE A 165 -30.33 9.62 -18.49
CA ILE A 165 -30.80 10.89 -19.05
C ILE A 165 -31.28 10.70 -20.50
N GLU A 166 -30.61 9.86 -21.29
CA GLU A 166 -30.99 9.60 -22.70
C GLU A 166 -32.29 8.77 -22.85
N ARG A 167 -32.78 8.11 -21.78
CA ARG A 167 -34.01 7.31 -21.76
C ARG A 167 -35.25 8.10 -21.33
N HIS A 168 -35.14 9.39 -21.03
CA HIS A 168 -36.22 10.33 -20.73
C HIS A 168 -36.34 11.42 -21.81
#